data_3767cbdb98fcef4001be9db837d38e13
#
_entry.id   3767cbdb98fcef4001be9db837d38e13
#
_cell.length_a   1.000
_cell.length_b   1.000
_cell.length_c   1.000
_cell.angle_alpha   90.00
_cell.angle_beta   90.00
_cell.angle_gamma   90.00
#
_symmetry.space_group_name_H-M   'P 1'
#
loop_
_entity.id
_entity.type
_entity.pdbx_description
1 polymer ?
#
loop_
_entity_poly.entity_id
_entity_poly.type
_entity_poly.pdbx_seq_one_letter_code
_entity_poly.pdbx_strand_id
1 'polypeptide(L)'
;MNTTCKSNNNVVYSCKYHVVWCPKYRRKVLINGVDVRLKELLTEHAANLSVDILEMEIMPDHVHMLLEVDPQFGIHKAVKSFKGYTSRILRQEFPYLKTKMPTLWTNSYFVSTVGGAPLETVKQYIENQKTSQRQKDKMG
;
A
#
# COMPACT_ATOMS: atom_id res chain seq x y z
N MET A 1 -18.99 -11.51 5.81
CA MET A 1 -18.52 -10.76 4.65
C MET A 1 -19.52 -9.67 4.29
N ASN A 2 -19.03 -8.49 4.07
CA ASN A 2 -19.91 -7.38 3.72
C ASN A 2 -20.22 -7.42 2.23
N THR A 3 -21.49 -7.69 1.88
CA THR A 3 -21.96 -7.72 0.51
C THR A 3 -22.69 -6.44 0.12
N THR A 4 -22.74 -5.47 1.05
CA THR A 4 -23.46 -4.21 0.84
C THR A 4 -22.71 -3.36 -0.20
N CYS A 5 -23.47 -2.85 -1.18
CA CYS A 5 -22.91 -1.91 -2.14
C CYS A 5 -22.76 -0.53 -1.52
N LYS A 6 -21.77 0.22 -1.97
CA LYS A 6 -21.54 1.61 -1.63
C LYS A 6 -22.20 2.52 -2.67
N SER A 7 -22.30 3.78 -2.37
CA SER A 7 -22.82 4.73 -3.34
C SER A 7 -22.18 6.11 -3.14
N ASN A 8 -22.04 6.83 -4.24
CA ASN A 8 -21.81 8.26 -4.24
C ASN A 8 -22.99 8.92 -4.96
N ASN A 9 -22.91 10.21 -5.31
CA ASN A 9 -24.01 10.90 -5.97
C ASN A 9 -24.34 10.36 -7.37
N ASN A 10 -23.41 9.67 -7.99
CA ASN A 10 -23.54 9.23 -9.39
C ASN A 10 -23.58 7.72 -9.59
N VAL A 11 -23.02 6.95 -8.63
CA VAL A 11 -22.75 5.53 -8.85
C VAL A 11 -23.04 4.72 -7.60
N VAL A 12 -23.67 3.55 -7.79
CA VAL A 12 -23.71 2.49 -6.77
C VAL A 12 -22.61 1.50 -7.16
N TYR A 13 -21.74 1.15 -6.22
CA TYR A 13 -20.56 0.34 -6.56
C TYR A 13 -20.21 -0.68 -5.48
N SER A 14 -19.46 -1.69 -5.92
CA SER A 14 -18.81 -2.66 -5.05
C SER A 14 -17.44 -2.92 -5.67
N CYS A 15 -16.48 -2.07 -5.34
CA CYS A 15 -15.14 -2.11 -5.94
C CYS A 15 -14.11 -2.37 -4.85
N LYS A 16 -13.78 -3.65 -4.68
CA LYS A 16 -12.83 -4.10 -3.66
C LYS A 16 -11.56 -4.60 -4.31
N TYR A 17 -10.43 -4.25 -3.69
CA TYR A 17 -9.11 -4.54 -4.24
C TYR A 17 -8.18 -5.05 -3.16
N HIS A 18 -7.41 -6.09 -3.49
CA HIS A 18 -6.19 -6.41 -2.74
C HIS A 18 -5.07 -5.53 -3.26
N VAL A 19 -4.37 -4.88 -2.34
CA VAL A 19 -3.25 -3.98 -2.67
C VAL A 19 -2.04 -4.38 -1.84
N VAL A 20 -0.88 -4.48 -2.49
CA VAL A 20 0.39 -4.78 -1.81
C VAL A 20 1.46 -3.83 -2.32
N TRP A 21 2.23 -3.25 -1.40
CA TRP A 21 3.43 -2.53 -1.79
C TRP A 21 4.54 -2.75 -0.75
N CYS A 22 5.78 -2.49 -1.17
CA CYS A 22 6.96 -2.79 -0.38
C CYS A 22 7.83 -1.56 -0.16
N PRO A 23 8.57 -1.52 0.95
CA PRO A 23 9.67 -0.58 1.08
C PRO A 23 10.70 -0.79 -0.02
N LYS A 24 11.44 0.26 -0.34
CA LYS A 24 12.54 0.22 -1.30
C LYS A 24 13.49 -0.92 -0.96
N TYR A 25 13.87 -1.72 -1.96
CA TYR A 25 14.69 -2.93 -1.82
C TYR A 25 14.04 -4.02 -0.96
N ARG A 26 12.75 -3.92 -0.67
CA ARG A 26 12.03 -4.81 0.23
C ARG A 26 12.73 -4.91 1.60
N ARG A 27 13.27 -3.78 2.07
CA ARG A 27 13.92 -3.74 3.38
C ARG A 27 12.89 -3.91 4.49
N LYS A 28 13.31 -4.61 5.55
CA LYS A 28 12.45 -4.89 6.70
C LYS A 28 12.45 -3.72 7.66
N VAL A 29 11.92 -2.57 7.21
CA VAL A 29 11.91 -1.33 8.00
C VAL A 29 10.58 -1.05 8.70
N LEU A 30 9.54 -1.84 8.41
CA LEU A 30 8.23 -1.64 9.03
C LEU A 30 8.16 -2.38 10.36
N ILE A 31 9.02 -1.97 11.29
CA ILE A 31 9.23 -2.56 12.61
C ILE A 31 9.52 -1.45 13.63
N ASN A 32 9.55 -1.81 14.90
CA ASN A 32 10.02 -0.92 15.99
C ASN A 32 9.30 0.42 16.06
N GLY A 33 7.98 0.39 15.90
CA GLY A 33 7.14 1.58 15.97
C GLY A 33 6.76 2.16 14.63
N VAL A 34 7.54 1.92 13.58
CA VAL A 34 7.20 2.35 12.21
C VAL A 34 5.90 1.68 11.77
N ASP A 35 5.76 0.38 12.04
CA ASP A 35 4.57 -0.40 11.72
C ASP A 35 3.32 0.14 12.42
N VAL A 36 3.42 0.45 13.70
CA VAL A 36 2.30 0.99 14.47
C VAL A 36 1.88 2.36 13.92
N ARG A 37 2.85 3.23 13.69
CA ARG A 37 2.58 4.56 13.17
C ARG A 37 2.00 4.50 11.75
N LEU A 38 2.50 3.59 10.94
CA LEU A 38 1.99 3.38 9.58
C LEU A 38 0.50 3.02 9.60
N LYS A 39 0.08 2.13 10.49
CA LYS A 39 -1.33 1.77 10.64
C LYS A 39 -2.18 2.99 10.96
N GLU A 40 -1.72 3.81 11.88
CA GLU A 40 -2.43 5.03 12.26
C GLU A 40 -2.59 5.97 11.07
N LEU A 41 -1.50 6.19 10.34
CA LEU A 41 -1.50 7.08 9.19
C LEU A 41 -2.39 6.58 8.05
N LEU A 42 -2.35 5.29 7.78
CA LEU A 42 -3.21 4.70 6.75
C LEU A 42 -4.69 4.85 7.13
N THR A 43 -5.03 4.59 8.37
CA THR A 43 -6.40 4.70 8.86
C THR A 43 -6.90 6.15 8.78
N GLU A 44 -6.11 7.11 9.23
CA GLU A 44 -6.44 8.53 9.15
C GLU A 44 -6.63 8.98 7.71
N HIS A 45 -5.69 8.62 6.85
CA HIS A 45 -5.71 9.06 5.46
C HIS A 45 -6.85 8.43 4.67
N ALA A 46 -7.19 7.17 4.97
CA ALA A 46 -8.34 6.51 4.38
C ALA A 46 -9.63 7.29 4.65
N ALA A 47 -9.80 7.77 5.89
CA ALA A 47 -10.95 8.58 6.24
C ALA A 47 -10.99 9.88 5.41
N ASN A 48 -9.84 10.52 5.21
CA ASN A 48 -9.73 11.74 4.41
C ASN A 48 -10.06 11.50 2.94
N LEU A 49 -9.74 10.33 2.42
CA LEU A 49 -10.00 9.97 1.02
C LEU A 49 -11.38 9.34 0.79
N SER A 50 -12.12 9.09 1.86
CA SER A 50 -13.37 8.32 1.81
C SER A 50 -13.15 6.92 1.21
N VAL A 51 -12.02 6.30 1.56
CA VAL A 51 -11.68 4.93 1.20
C VAL A 51 -11.90 4.05 2.42
N ASP A 52 -12.53 2.90 2.23
CA ASP A 52 -12.72 1.94 3.31
C ASP A 52 -11.58 0.93 3.32
N ILE A 53 -10.91 0.80 4.46
CA ILE A 53 -9.94 -0.27 4.68
C ILE A 53 -10.70 -1.42 5.32
N LEU A 54 -10.90 -2.50 4.57
CA LEU A 54 -11.63 -3.68 5.04
C LEU A 54 -10.71 -4.62 5.82
N GLU A 55 -9.46 -4.74 5.39
CA GLU A 55 -8.43 -5.51 6.06
C GLU A 55 -7.10 -4.82 5.87
N MET A 56 -6.21 -4.95 6.86
CA MET A 56 -4.87 -4.36 6.81
C MET A 56 -3.90 -5.26 7.55
N GLU A 57 -2.79 -5.57 6.89
CA GLU A 57 -1.71 -6.34 7.48
C GLU A 57 -0.39 -5.66 7.14
N ILE A 58 0.37 -5.33 8.18
CA ILE A 58 1.70 -4.72 8.03
C ILE A 58 2.73 -5.76 8.43
N MET A 59 3.48 -6.23 7.46
CA MET A 59 4.63 -7.11 7.70
C MET A 59 5.90 -6.28 7.66
N PRO A 60 7.03 -6.80 8.16
CA PRO A 60 8.26 -6.00 8.16
C PRO A 60 8.67 -5.45 6.80
N ASP A 61 8.36 -6.15 5.72
CA ASP A 61 8.82 -5.82 4.37
C ASP A 61 7.70 -5.57 3.37
N HIS A 62 6.45 -5.48 3.83
CA HIS A 62 5.36 -5.13 2.91
C HIS A 62 4.09 -4.72 3.65
N VAL A 63 3.23 -4.03 2.93
CA VAL A 63 1.88 -3.66 3.36
C VAL A 63 0.90 -4.42 2.48
N HIS A 64 -0.10 -5.04 3.11
CA HIS A 64 -1.19 -5.70 2.40
C HIS A 64 -2.50 -5.12 2.91
N MET A 65 -3.34 -4.61 2.02
CA MET A 65 -4.64 -4.07 2.39
C MET A 65 -5.72 -4.61 1.46
N LEU A 66 -6.92 -4.76 2.01
CA LEU A 66 -8.14 -4.94 1.24
C LEU A 66 -8.91 -3.62 1.34
N LEU A 67 -9.09 -2.96 0.21
CA LEU A 67 -9.71 -1.64 0.12
C LEU A 67 -11.00 -1.69 -0.67
N GLU A 68 -11.97 -0.86 -0.26
CA GLU A 68 -13.10 -0.53 -1.09
C GLU A 68 -12.98 0.92 -1.52
N VAL A 69 -12.96 1.16 -2.83
CA VAL A 69 -12.65 2.47 -3.40
C VAL A 69 -13.71 2.86 -4.42
N ASP A 70 -14.19 4.11 -4.32
CA ASP A 70 -15.09 4.70 -5.29
C ASP A 70 -14.46 4.64 -6.68
N PRO A 71 -15.14 4.06 -7.70
CA PRO A 71 -14.58 3.95 -9.04
C PRO A 71 -14.31 5.31 -9.71
N GLN A 72 -15.00 6.36 -9.32
CA GLN A 72 -14.76 7.70 -9.86
C GLN A 72 -13.48 8.31 -9.27
N PHE A 73 -13.15 7.99 -8.02
CA PHE A 73 -11.87 8.38 -7.42
C PHE A 73 -10.74 7.53 -8.00
N GLY A 74 -10.89 6.22 -7.96
CA GLY A 74 -9.99 5.26 -8.57
C GLY A 74 -8.91 4.71 -7.65
N ILE A 75 -8.60 3.43 -7.85
CA ILE A 75 -7.64 2.70 -7.01
C ILE A 75 -6.22 3.25 -7.15
N HIS A 76 -5.80 3.62 -8.35
CA HIS A 76 -4.44 4.13 -8.56
C HIS A 76 -4.20 5.42 -7.76
N LYS A 77 -5.16 6.32 -7.83
CA LYS A 77 -5.08 7.59 -7.11
C LYS A 77 -5.05 7.36 -5.60
N ALA A 78 -5.86 6.40 -5.11
CA ALA A 78 -5.90 6.04 -3.70
C ALA A 78 -4.54 5.52 -3.23
N VAL A 79 -3.97 4.55 -3.92
CA VAL A 79 -2.69 3.95 -3.55
C VAL A 79 -1.56 4.98 -3.60
N LYS A 80 -1.51 5.77 -4.66
CA LYS A 80 -0.51 6.82 -4.81
C LYS A 80 -0.58 7.81 -3.65
N SER A 81 -1.78 8.19 -3.25
CA SER A 81 -2.00 9.11 -2.13
C SER A 81 -1.55 8.49 -0.80
N PHE A 82 -1.89 7.22 -0.54
CA PHE A 82 -1.43 6.52 0.65
C PHE A 82 0.09 6.48 0.73
N LYS A 83 0.74 6.12 -0.36
CA LYS A 83 2.20 6.00 -0.39
C LYS A 83 2.88 7.34 -0.18
N GLY A 84 2.42 8.39 -0.83
CA GLY A 84 2.99 9.72 -0.68
C GLY A 84 2.82 10.28 0.72
N TYR A 85 1.63 10.18 1.26
CA TYR A 85 1.30 10.67 2.61
C TYR A 85 2.13 9.97 3.68
N THR A 86 2.17 8.64 3.66
CA THR A 86 2.90 7.87 4.67
C THR A 86 4.41 8.02 4.54
N SER A 87 4.93 8.07 3.33
CA SER A 87 6.37 8.28 3.11
C SER A 87 6.82 9.61 3.71
N ARG A 88 6.08 10.67 3.44
CA ARG A 88 6.44 12.01 3.93
C ARG A 88 6.49 12.04 5.45
N ILE A 89 5.44 11.55 6.11
CA ILE A 89 5.33 11.64 7.57
C ILE A 89 6.27 10.67 8.27
N LEU A 90 6.34 9.42 7.81
CA LEU A 90 7.24 8.44 8.44
C LEU A 90 8.69 8.87 8.35
N ARG A 91 9.11 9.46 7.23
CA ARG A 91 10.49 9.92 7.07
C ARG A 91 10.81 11.13 7.93
N GLN A 92 9.80 11.94 8.29
CA GLN A 92 9.96 13.03 9.23
C GLN A 92 10.09 12.52 10.67
N GLU A 93 9.24 11.55 11.04
CA GLU A 93 9.20 11.02 12.41
C GLU A 93 10.30 9.99 12.69
N PHE A 94 10.78 9.32 11.65
CA PHE A 94 11.85 8.31 11.74
C PHE A 94 12.96 8.70 10.75
N PRO A 95 13.83 9.67 11.13
CA PRO A 95 14.81 10.23 10.18
C PRO A 95 15.76 9.22 9.55
N TYR A 96 16.03 8.09 10.21
CA TYR A 96 16.89 7.06 9.64
C TYR A 96 16.31 6.45 8.36
N LEU A 97 15.00 6.54 8.17
CA LEU A 97 14.37 6.10 6.90
C LEU A 97 14.78 6.98 5.72
N LYS A 98 15.12 8.25 6.01
CA LYS A 98 15.62 9.19 5.01
C LYS A 98 17.06 8.90 4.60
N THR A 99 17.89 8.57 5.59
CA THR A 99 19.33 8.41 5.35
C THR A 99 19.68 7.07 4.72
N LYS A 100 18.89 6.04 5.00
CA LYS A 100 19.15 4.68 4.52
C LYS A 100 18.60 4.38 3.12
N MET A 101 17.60 5.17 2.69
CA MET A 101 16.89 4.87 1.45
C MET A 101 16.57 6.17 0.70
N PRO A 102 16.73 6.19 -0.64
CA PRO A 102 16.39 7.39 -1.42
C PRO A 102 14.89 7.68 -1.39
N THR A 103 14.07 6.65 -1.34
CA THR A 103 12.62 6.74 -1.16
C THR A 103 12.19 5.66 -0.17
N LEU A 104 11.07 5.86 0.51
CA LEU A 104 10.58 4.82 1.45
C LEU A 104 10.02 3.63 0.68
N TRP A 105 9.16 3.89 -0.30
CA TRP A 105 8.45 2.84 -1.04
C TRP A 105 9.03 2.63 -2.43
N THR A 106 8.85 1.42 -2.98
CA THR A 106 9.10 1.18 -4.39
C THR A 106 8.09 1.97 -5.22
N ASN A 107 8.39 2.23 -6.49
CA ASN A 107 7.47 2.95 -7.36
C ASN A 107 6.23 2.12 -7.71
N SER A 108 6.36 0.81 -7.76
CA SER A 108 5.28 -0.08 -8.15
C SER A 108 4.43 -0.51 -6.96
N TYR A 109 3.30 -1.08 -7.24
CA TYR A 109 2.46 -1.79 -6.29
C TYR A 109 1.69 -2.87 -7.03
N PHE A 110 1.21 -3.87 -6.28
CA PHE A 110 0.35 -4.91 -6.83
C PHE A 110 -1.10 -4.58 -6.50
N VAL A 111 -1.99 -4.76 -7.45
CA VAL A 111 -3.43 -4.62 -7.23
C VAL A 111 -4.18 -5.73 -7.96
N SER A 112 -5.17 -6.30 -7.30
CA SER A 112 -6.12 -7.18 -7.96
C SER A 112 -7.51 -6.97 -7.38
N THR A 113 -8.53 -7.21 -8.18
CA THR A 113 -9.90 -7.20 -7.70
C THR A 113 -10.15 -8.42 -6.83
N VAL A 114 -11.13 -8.33 -5.94
CA VAL A 114 -11.51 -9.47 -5.08
C VAL A 114 -11.91 -10.63 -5.97
N GLY A 115 -11.30 -11.81 -5.69
CA GLY A 115 -11.49 -13.00 -6.52
C GLY A 115 -10.61 -13.05 -7.76
N GLY A 116 -9.76 -12.04 -7.97
CA GLY A 116 -8.88 -11.95 -9.13
C GLY A 116 -7.65 -12.82 -9.02
N ALA A 117 -6.59 -12.32 -8.35
CA ALA A 117 -5.31 -13.02 -8.28
C ALA A 117 -5.27 -14.04 -7.15
N PRO A 118 -4.76 -15.27 -7.40
CA PRO A 118 -4.52 -16.23 -6.32
C PRO A 118 -3.41 -15.73 -5.38
N LEU A 119 -3.41 -16.24 -4.16
CA LEU A 119 -2.41 -15.88 -3.16
C LEU A 119 -0.98 -16.09 -3.66
N GLU A 120 -0.76 -17.15 -4.42
CA GLU A 120 0.55 -17.48 -4.98
C GLU A 120 1.08 -16.37 -5.89
N THR A 121 0.20 -15.77 -6.69
CA THR A 121 0.56 -14.65 -7.55
C THR A 121 0.98 -13.44 -6.72
N VAL A 122 0.28 -13.17 -5.60
CA VAL A 122 0.63 -12.08 -4.69
C VAL A 122 2.01 -12.30 -4.08
N LYS A 123 2.27 -13.52 -3.62
CA LYS A 123 3.58 -13.90 -3.04
C LYS A 123 4.70 -13.72 -4.06
N GLN A 124 4.45 -14.12 -5.31
CA GLN A 124 5.43 -13.99 -6.38
C GLN A 124 5.76 -12.52 -6.65
N TYR A 125 4.77 -11.66 -6.63
CA TYR A 125 5.00 -10.23 -6.77
C TYR A 125 5.94 -9.70 -5.67
N ILE A 126 5.68 -10.07 -4.42
CA ILE A 126 6.49 -9.63 -3.27
C ILE A 126 7.94 -10.07 -3.43
N GLU A 127 8.17 -11.33 -3.81
CA GLU A 127 9.52 -11.85 -4.03
C GLU A 127 10.25 -11.12 -5.16
N ASN A 128 9.55 -10.85 -6.26
CA ASN A 128 10.15 -10.19 -7.42
C ASN A 128 10.61 -8.76 -7.12
N GLN A 129 9.98 -8.07 -6.16
CA GLN A 129 10.38 -6.71 -5.79
C GLN A 129 11.80 -6.64 -5.27
N LYS A 130 12.22 -7.62 -4.50
CA LYS A 130 13.57 -7.68 -3.96
C LYS A 130 14.62 -7.74 -5.08
N THR A 131 14.44 -8.65 -6.03
CA THR A 131 15.35 -8.84 -7.15
C THR A 131 15.35 -7.66 -8.12
N SER A 132 14.18 -7.20 -8.50
CA SER A 132 14.01 -6.13 -9.46
C SER A 132 14.67 -4.83 -8.98
N GLN A 133 14.48 -4.46 -7.72
CA GLN A 133 15.09 -3.25 -7.17
C GLN A 133 16.60 -3.33 -7.12
N ARG A 134 17.14 -4.49 -6.76
CA ARG A 134 18.60 -4.71 -6.72
C ARG A 134 19.22 -4.57 -8.10
N GLN A 135 18.58 -5.06 -9.13
CA GLN A 135 19.05 -4.95 -10.50
C GLN A 135 19.08 -3.49 -10.98
N LYS A 136 18.03 -2.73 -10.69
CA LYS A 136 17.95 -1.32 -11.07
C LYS A 136 19.09 -0.51 -10.44
N ASP A 137 19.41 -0.79 -9.19
CA ASP A 137 20.48 -0.09 -8.48
C ASP A 137 21.86 -0.40 -9.08
N LYS A 138 22.08 -1.64 -9.49
CA LYS A 138 23.34 -2.03 -10.12
C LYS A 138 23.53 -1.38 -11.50
N MET A 139 22.46 -1.11 -12.19
CA MET A 139 22.49 -0.51 -13.52
C MET A 139 22.51 1.02 -13.49
N GLY A 140 22.06 1.59 -12.40
CA GLY A 140 22.04 3.03 -12.19
C GLY A 140 23.32 3.50 -11.52
#